data_bcf6e453d4d9a6af6406e2f84ea0ea25
#
_entry.id   bcf6e453d4d9a6af6406e2f84ea0ea25
#
_cell.length_a   1.000
_cell.length_b   1.000
_cell.length_c   1.000
_cell.angle_alpha   90.00
_cell.angle_beta   90.00
_cell.angle_gamma   90.00
#
_symmetry.space_group_name_H-M   'P 1'
#
loop_
_entity.id
_entity.type
_entity.pdbx_description
1 polymer ?
#
loop_
_entity_poly.entity_id
_entity_poly.type
_entity_poly.pdbx_seq_one_letter_code
_entity_poly.pdbx_strand_id
1 'polypeptide(L)'
;MTFNLIDTTFTVNTNWATGNDELGMKRELKQGDYSTLNIYYVDTPKLQGRTALGYCHFPEPNVTDGSETWILDGCVVESETVPGGSTVPYDLGGTAVHEVGHWFDLYHTFQGGCNGGDLVDDTPAMSTPTSGCPAGKDTCPAAGLDPIHNWMDYSDE
;
A
#
# COMPACT_ATOMS: atom_id res chain seq x y z
N MET A 1 10.15 1.09 14.48
CA MET A 1 9.76 -0.30 14.14
C MET A 1 10.90 -0.94 13.36
N THR A 2 11.11 -2.24 13.50
CA THR A 2 12.19 -2.96 12.80
C THR A 2 11.57 -4.20 12.14
N PHE A 3 11.80 -4.36 10.84
CA PHE A 3 11.43 -5.57 10.12
C PHE A 3 12.64 -6.50 10.02
N ASN A 4 12.41 -7.79 10.16
CA ASN A 4 13.39 -8.81 9.89
C ASN A 4 12.98 -9.57 8.63
N LEU A 5 13.76 -9.47 7.56
CA LEU A 5 13.53 -10.28 6.37
C LEU A 5 13.76 -11.75 6.71
N ILE A 6 12.73 -12.56 6.51
CA ILE A 6 12.75 -14.00 6.84
C ILE A 6 13.12 -14.79 5.60
N ASP A 7 12.51 -14.51 4.46
CA ASP A 7 12.75 -15.24 3.21
C ASP A 7 12.42 -14.36 1.98
N THR A 8 12.97 -14.75 0.84
CA THR A 8 12.65 -14.19 -0.48
C THR A 8 12.54 -15.33 -1.48
N THR A 9 11.38 -15.43 -2.13
CA THR A 9 11.09 -16.47 -3.11
C THR A 9 10.86 -15.88 -4.50
N PHE A 10 11.13 -16.68 -5.53
CA PHE A 10 10.90 -16.31 -6.93
C PHE A 10 10.02 -17.36 -7.59
N THR A 11 8.92 -16.93 -8.18
CA THR A 11 7.95 -17.82 -8.82
C THR A 11 7.65 -17.37 -10.23
N VAL A 12 7.60 -18.30 -11.18
CA VAL A 12 7.25 -18.02 -12.57
C VAL A 12 5.81 -18.45 -12.81
N ASN A 13 4.91 -17.47 -12.88
CA ASN A 13 3.49 -17.69 -13.19
C ASN A 13 2.90 -16.43 -13.84
N THR A 14 2.67 -16.48 -15.14
CA THR A 14 2.19 -15.33 -15.93
C THR A 14 0.82 -14.82 -15.44
N ASN A 15 -0.05 -15.70 -14.97
CA ASN A 15 -1.37 -15.32 -14.47
C ASN A 15 -1.26 -14.48 -13.20
N TRP A 16 -0.36 -14.86 -12.29
CA TRP A 16 -0.09 -14.12 -11.06
C TRP A 16 0.67 -12.82 -11.34
N ALA A 17 1.69 -12.86 -12.20
CA ALA A 17 2.45 -11.67 -12.59
C ALA A 17 1.56 -10.56 -13.19
N THR A 18 0.48 -10.94 -13.87
CA THR A 18 -0.49 -9.99 -14.45
C THR A 18 -1.69 -9.70 -13.56
N GLY A 19 -1.66 -10.07 -12.29
CA GLY A 19 -2.65 -9.74 -11.27
C GLY A 19 -4.04 -10.37 -11.47
N ASN A 20 -4.13 -11.52 -12.15
CA ASN A 20 -5.42 -12.12 -12.48
C ASN A 20 -5.93 -13.16 -11.48
N ASP A 21 -5.10 -13.61 -10.53
CA ASP A 21 -5.46 -14.63 -9.55
C ASP A 21 -4.74 -14.39 -8.22
N GLU A 22 -5.12 -13.31 -7.55
CA GLU A 22 -4.54 -12.94 -6.25
C GLU A 22 -4.72 -14.04 -5.20
N LEU A 23 -5.94 -14.56 -5.09
CA LEU A 23 -6.25 -15.57 -4.08
C LEU A 23 -5.43 -16.85 -4.27
N GLY A 24 -5.29 -17.31 -5.53
CA GLY A 24 -4.45 -18.47 -5.85
C GLY A 24 -2.99 -18.22 -5.56
N MET A 25 -2.47 -17.05 -5.94
CA MET A 25 -1.09 -16.63 -5.66
C MET A 25 -0.80 -16.62 -4.17
N LYS A 26 -1.61 -15.91 -3.39
CA LYS A 26 -1.41 -15.75 -1.96
C LYS A 26 -1.61 -17.06 -1.20
N ARG A 27 -2.56 -17.92 -1.63
CA ARG A 27 -2.76 -19.24 -1.04
C ARG A 27 -1.52 -20.14 -1.16
N GLU A 28 -0.83 -20.05 -2.27
CA GLU A 28 0.36 -20.87 -2.54
C GLU A 28 1.64 -20.29 -1.93
N LEU A 29 1.76 -18.96 -1.91
CA LEU A 29 3.04 -18.29 -1.59
C LEU A 29 3.09 -17.71 -0.18
N LYS A 30 1.95 -17.51 0.50
CA LYS A 30 1.93 -16.91 1.84
C LYS A 30 2.78 -17.70 2.83
N GLN A 31 3.58 -16.96 3.58
CA GLN A 31 4.42 -17.52 4.64
C GLN A 31 4.05 -16.96 6.01
N GLY A 32 4.28 -17.75 7.04
CA GLY A 32 4.05 -17.35 8.42
C GLY A 32 2.57 -17.29 8.81
N ASP A 33 2.31 -16.57 9.88
CA ASP A 33 0.97 -16.35 10.43
C ASP A 33 0.39 -14.98 10.01
N TYR A 34 -0.73 -14.58 10.59
CA TYR A 34 -1.40 -13.31 10.28
C TYR A 34 -0.61 -12.06 10.72
N SER A 35 0.41 -12.21 11.57
CA SER A 35 1.33 -11.13 11.96
C SER A 35 2.57 -11.03 11.06
N THR A 36 2.71 -11.92 10.08
CA THR A 36 3.83 -11.94 9.15
C THR A 36 3.48 -11.15 7.89
N LEU A 37 4.14 -10.01 7.70
CA LEU A 37 3.96 -9.22 6.49
C LEU A 37 4.51 -9.97 5.26
N ASN A 38 3.64 -10.24 4.29
CA ASN A 38 4.00 -10.75 2.98
C ASN A 38 3.86 -9.64 1.93
N ILE A 39 4.89 -9.42 1.11
CA ILE A 39 4.85 -8.47 -0.01
C ILE A 39 5.07 -9.25 -1.30
N TYR A 40 4.14 -9.13 -2.24
CA TYR A 40 4.15 -9.82 -3.53
C TYR A 40 4.43 -8.81 -4.63
N TYR A 41 5.64 -8.85 -5.20
CA TYR A 41 6.00 -8.02 -6.34
C TYR A 41 5.56 -8.68 -7.64
N VAL A 42 4.71 -8.00 -8.40
CA VAL A 42 4.13 -8.49 -9.67
C VAL A 42 4.26 -7.43 -10.78
N ASP A 43 4.16 -7.82 -12.04
CA ASP A 43 4.30 -6.89 -13.17
C ASP A 43 3.11 -5.91 -13.27
N THR A 44 1.91 -6.37 -12.94
CA THR A 44 0.70 -5.56 -13.10
C THR A 44 -0.29 -5.86 -11.97
N PRO A 45 -0.17 -5.20 -10.81
CA PRO A 45 -1.17 -5.33 -9.75
C PRO A 45 -2.56 -4.92 -10.23
N LYS A 46 -3.59 -5.65 -9.82
CA LYS A 46 -4.99 -5.32 -10.15
C LYS A 46 -5.85 -5.32 -8.90
N LEU A 47 -6.42 -4.18 -8.59
CA LEU A 47 -7.43 -4.04 -7.55
C LEU A 47 -8.81 -3.88 -8.22
N GLN A 48 -9.72 -4.81 -7.96
CA GLN A 48 -11.07 -4.83 -8.55
C GLN A 48 -11.05 -4.71 -10.08
N GLY A 49 -10.08 -5.36 -10.74
CA GLY A 49 -9.93 -5.37 -12.20
C GLY A 49 -9.28 -4.11 -12.80
N ARG A 50 -8.84 -3.17 -11.98
CA ARG A 50 -8.12 -1.95 -12.41
C ARG A 50 -6.66 -2.06 -12.03
N THR A 51 -5.77 -1.64 -12.91
CA THR A 51 -4.34 -1.55 -12.63
C THR A 51 -4.08 -0.51 -11.54
N ALA A 52 -3.20 -0.85 -10.59
CA ALA A 52 -2.71 0.00 -9.53
C ALA A 52 -1.18 -0.16 -9.41
N LEU A 53 -0.51 0.77 -8.75
CA LEU A 53 0.91 0.60 -8.40
C LEU A 53 1.09 -0.41 -7.27
N GLY A 54 0.11 -0.50 -6.38
CA GLY A 54 0.05 -1.48 -5.32
C GLY A 54 -1.30 -1.47 -4.63
N TYR A 55 -1.48 -2.37 -3.71
CA TYR A 55 -2.56 -2.40 -2.72
C TYR A 55 -2.23 -3.36 -1.59
N CYS A 56 -2.75 -3.08 -0.41
CA CYS A 56 -2.75 -3.99 0.73
C CYS A 56 -4.17 -4.24 1.23
N HIS A 57 -4.40 -5.42 1.79
CA HIS A 57 -5.60 -5.66 2.59
C HIS A 57 -5.41 -5.06 3.98
N PHE A 58 -6.41 -4.31 4.44
CA PHE A 58 -6.44 -3.78 5.80
C PHE A 58 -6.56 -4.92 6.82
N PRO A 59 -5.99 -4.76 8.03
CA PRO A 59 -6.10 -5.79 9.05
C PRO A 59 -7.55 -5.92 9.53
N GLU A 60 -7.97 -7.17 9.75
CA GLU A 60 -9.28 -7.47 10.29
C GLU A 60 -9.19 -8.16 11.65
N PRO A 61 -10.12 -7.91 12.58
CA PRO A 61 -10.13 -8.57 13.88
C PRO A 61 -10.61 -10.03 13.77
N ASN A 62 -10.09 -10.89 14.63
CA ASN A 62 -10.54 -12.28 14.80
C ASN A 62 -10.43 -13.15 13.53
N VAL A 63 -9.41 -12.93 12.73
CA VAL A 63 -9.15 -13.71 11.52
C VAL A 63 -8.77 -15.15 11.89
N THR A 64 -9.42 -16.11 11.23
CA THR A 64 -9.14 -17.54 11.42
C THR A 64 -8.07 -17.98 10.43
N ASP A 65 -7.07 -18.71 10.90
CA ASP A 65 -6.02 -19.27 10.05
C ASP A 65 -6.60 -20.12 8.92
N GLY A 66 -6.12 -19.87 7.70
CA GLY A 66 -6.59 -20.55 6.49
C GLY A 66 -7.91 -20.01 5.91
N SER A 67 -8.55 -19.02 6.54
CA SER A 67 -9.70 -18.32 5.94
C SER A 67 -9.27 -17.51 4.71
N GLU A 68 -10.23 -17.09 3.89
CA GLU A 68 -9.95 -16.24 2.73
C GLU A 68 -9.29 -14.91 3.14
N THR A 69 -9.78 -14.26 4.20
CA THR A 69 -9.19 -13.05 4.78
C THR A 69 -7.74 -13.30 5.22
N TRP A 70 -7.46 -14.43 5.85
CA TRP A 70 -6.10 -14.81 6.25
C TRP A 70 -5.19 -15.02 5.02
N ILE A 71 -5.69 -15.65 3.97
CA ILE A 71 -4.94 -15.89 2.72
C ILE A 71 -4.66 -14.58 2.00
N LEU A 72 -5.66 -13.70 1.89
CA LEU A 72 -5.56 -12.42 1.17
C LEU A 72 -4.73 -11.36 1.89
N ASP A 73 -4.41 -11.54 3.17
CA ASP A 73 -3.55 -10.62 3.91
C ASP A 73 -2.18 -10.40 3.24
N GLY A 74 -1.64 -9.20 3.38
CA GLY A 74 -0.38 -8.77 2.79
C GLY A 74 -0.57 -7.88 1.56
N CYS A 75 0.54 -7.34 1.05
CA CYS A 75 0.57 -6.33 0.00
C CYS A 75 0.94 -6.91 -1.36
N VAL A 76 0.33 -6.39 -2.42
CA VAL A 76 0.74 -6.62 -3.81
C VAL A 76 1.26 -5.32 -4.37
N VAL A 77 2.45 -5.32 -4.96
CA VAL A 77 3.18 -4.12 -5.40
C VAL A 77 3.71 -4.34 -6.81
N GLU A 78 3.67 -3.30 -7.64
CA GLU A 78 4.28 -3.33 -8.97
C GLU A 78 5.81 -3.46 -8.84
N SER A 79 6.39 -4.45 -9.54
CA SER A 79 7.81 -4.80 -9.42
C SER A 79 8.75 -3.68 -9.86
N GLU A 80 8.31 -2.79 -10.75
CA GLU A 80 9.11 -1.70 -11.28
C GLU A 80 9.05 -0.41 -10.42
N THR A 81 8.37 -0.43 -9.27
CA THR A 81 8.34 0.68 -8.30
C THR A 81 9.44 0.57 -7.22
N VAL A 82 10.32 -0.43 -7.32
CA VAL A 82 11.47 -0.59 -6.42
C VAL A 82 12.60 0.40 -6.79
N PRO A 83 13.55 0.67 -5.86
CA PRO A 83 14.69 1.52 -6.18
C PRO A 83 15.47 1.05 -7.42
N GLY A 84 15.51 1.89 -8.44
CA GLY A 84 16.13 1.58 -9.74
C GLY A 84 15.22 0.86 -10.74
N GLY A 85 13.95 0.74 -10.44
CA GLY A 85 12.91 0.28 -11.37
C GLY A 85 12.61 1.28 -12.50
N SER A 86 11.62 1.00 -13.32
CA SER A 86 11.32 1.79 -14.52
C SER A 86 10.01 2.62 -14.42
N THR A 87 9.24 2.50 -13.33
CA THR A 87 7.96 3.18 -13.15
C THR A 87 8.14 4.59 -12.57
N VAL A 88 8.83 5.48 -13.32
CA VAL A 88 9.07 6.88 -12.93
C VAL A 88 7.74 7.66 -12.87
N PRO A 89 7.50 8.50 -11.84
CA PRO A 89 8.38 8.89 -10.74
C PRO A 89 8.27 8.01 -9.47
N TYR A 90 7.70 6.84 -9.53
CA TYR A 90 7.45 5.93 -8.40
C TYR A 90 8.50 4.81 -8.31
N ASP A 91 9.75 5.11 -8.65
CA ASP A 91 10.84 4.15 -8.76
C ASP A 91 11.86 4.20 -7.60
N LEU A 92 11.46 4.79 -6.46
CA LEU A 92 12.30 4.89 -5.26
C LEU A 92 11.86 3.99 -4.11
N GLY A 93 10.80 3.20 -4.28
CA GLY A 93 10.31 2.24 -3.30
C GLY A 93 9.21 2.77 -2.38
N GLY A 94 8.75 4.00 -2.56
CA GLY A 94 7.70 4.63 -1.77
C GLY A 94 6.37 3.90 -1.87
N THR A 95 6.05 3.31 -3.03
CA THR A 95 4.84 2.49 -3.20
C THR A 95 4.76 1.37 -2.17
N ALA A 96 5.84 0.61 -1.95
CA ALA A 96 5.85 -0.44 -0.94
C ALA A 96 5.67 0.12 0.48
N VAL A 97 6.24 1.28 0.79
CA VAL A 97 6.07 1.96 2.09
C VAL A 97 4.62 2.37 2.29
N HIS A 98 3.99 2.95 1.27
CA HIS A 98 2.57 3.32 1.25
C HIS A 98 1.67 2.11 1.53
N GLU A 99 1.86 1.04 0.78
CA GLU A 99 1.03 -0.17 0.91
C GLU A 99 1.20 -0.84 2.27
N VAL A 100 2.41 -0.86 2.81
CA VAL A 100 2.65 -1.36 4.18
C VAL A 100 1.98 -0.46 5.23
N GLY A 101 1.82 0.83 4.97
CA GLY A 101 1.00 1.73 5.79
C GLY A 101 -0.45 1.23 5.91
N HIS A 102 -1.08 0.81 4.81
CA HIS A 102 -2.42 0.20 4.83
C HIS A 102 -2.46 -1.11 5.60
N TRP A 103 -1.43 -1.93 5.50
CA TRP A 103 -1.32 -3.15 6.30
C TRP A 103 -1.26 -2.88 7.81
N PHE A 104 -0.82 -1.66 8.22
CA PHE A 104 -0.89 -1.17 9.60
C PHE A 104 -2.16 -0.37 9.93
N ASP A 105 -3.21 -0.48 9.12
CA ASP A 105 -4.49 0.22 9.31
C ASP A 105 -4.42 1.74 9.11
N LEU A 106 -3.40 2.26 8.42
CA LEU A 106 -3.32 3.67 8.09
C LEU A 106 -4.17 3.98 6.84
N TYR A 107 -5.00 4.99 6.94
CA TYR A 107 -5.77 5.52 5.81
C TYR A 107 -4.93 6.53 5.01
N HIS A 108 -5.37 6.83 3.78
CA HIS A 108 -4.81 7.95 3.06
C HIS A 108 -5.05 9.26 3.84
N THR A 109 -4.10 10.18 3.81
CA THR A 109 -4.18 11.47 4.50
C THR A 109 -5.42 12.29 4.15
N PHE A 110 -5.99 12.09 2.95
CA PHE A 110 -7.19 12.76 2.43
C PHE A 110 -8.50 11.97 2.67
N GLN A 111 -8.45 10.79 3.28
CA GLN A 111 -9.58 9.85 3.36
C GLN A 111 -10.83 10.44 4.03
N GLY A 112 -10.72 11.11 5.16
CA GLY A 112 -11.85 11.72 5.87
C GLY A 112 -12.09 13.19 5.52
N GLY A 113 -11.29 13.76 4.62
CA GLY A 113 -11.38 15.17 4.25
C GLY A 113 -11.18 16.12 5.44
N CYS A 114 -11.64 17.36 5.29
CA CYS A 114 -11.41 18.40 6.30
C CYS A 114 -12.13 18.19 7.65
N ASN A 115 -13.12 17.33 7.73
CA ASN A 115 -13.94 17.16 8.95
C ASN A 115 -13.69 15.84 9.70
N GLY A 116 -12.95 14.92 9.12
CA GLY A 116 -12.70 13.60 9.70
C GLY A 116 -11.22 13.26 9.77
N GLY A 117 -10.42 13.77 8.84
CA GLY A 117 -9.01 13.40 8.71
C GLY A 117 -8.83 11.91 8.41
N ASP A 118 -7.61 11.45 8.54
CA ASP A 118 -7.21 10.06 8.34
C ASP A 118 -7.24 9.20 9.62
N LEU A 119 -7.84 9.74 10.69
CA LEU A 119 -7.92 9.15 12.04
C LEU A 119 -6.56 9.11 12.78
N VAL A 120 -5.58 9.87 12.34
CA VAL A 120 -4.29 10.06 13.01
C VAL A 120 -4.22 11.49 13.54
N ASP A 121 -4.17 11.64 14.86
CA ASP A 121 -4.36 12.92 15.56
C ASP A 121 -3.35 14.01 15.20
N ASP A 122 -2.13 13.65 14.81
CA ASP A 122 -1.05 14.56 14.46
C ASP A 122 -0.89 14.79 12.95
N THR A 123 -1.74 14.19 12.12
CA THR A 123 -1.78 14.45 10.68
C THR A 123 -2.70 15.64 10.40
N PRO A 124 -2.22 16.73 9.78
CA PRO A 124 -3.10 17.81 9.33
C PRO A 124 -4.15 17.28 8.33
N ALA A 125 -5.42 17.66 8.52
CA ALA A 125 -6.48 17.24 7.62
C ALA A 125 -6.29 17.83 6.21
N MET A 126 -6.49 17.01 5.19
CA MET A 126 -6.51 17.44 3.80
C MET A 126 -7.72 16.86 3.06
N SER A 127 -8.22 17.55 2.01
CA SER A 127 -9.46 17.16 1.34
C SER A 127 -9.28 16.42 0.03
N THR A 128 -8.12 16.49 -0.57
CA THR A 128 -7.84 15.91 -1.89
C THR A 128 -6.43 15.35 -1.96
N PRO A 129 -6.23 14.22 -2.68
CA PRO A 129 -4.88 13.68 -2.88
C PRO A 129 -3.97 14.69 -3.55
N THR A 130 -2.67 14.54 -3.35
CA THR A 130 -1.64 15.34 -4.02
C THR A 130 -1.19 14.62 -5.30
N SER A 131 -0.84 15.41 -6.30
CA SER A 131 -0.10 14.96 -7.49
C SER A 131 1.09 15.90 -7.68
N GLY A 132 2.25 15.37 -8.00
CA GLY A 132 3.49 16.11 -7.95
C GLY A 132 3.92 16.42 -6.51
N CYS A 133 4.72 17.48 -6.34
CA CYS A 133 5.21 17.94 -5.04
C CYS A 133 4.93 19.45 -4.84
N PRO A 134 3.66 19.89 -4.74
CA PRO A 134 3.27 21.30 -4.66
C PRO A 134 3.50 21.87 -3.24
N ALA A 135 4.66 22.42 -3.00
CA ALA A 135 4.98 23.07 -1.73
C ALA A 135 3.92 24.13 -1.35
N GLY A 136 3.44 24.06 -0.10
CA GLY A 136 2.44 25.00 0.40
C GLY A 136 1.00 24.68 0.03
N LYS A 137 0.69 23.48 -0.46
CA LYS A 137 -0.68 23.00 -0.63
C LYS A 137 -1.42 23.06 0.70
N ASP A 138 -2.64 23.60 0.68
CA ASP A 138 -3.51 23.75 1.85
C ASP A 138 -4.97 23.66 1.37
N THR A 139 -5.59 22.53 1.61
CA THR A 139 -6.95 22.25 1.13
C THR A 139 -8.02 22.30 2.21
N CYS A 140 -7.62 22.51 3.47
CA CYS A 140 -8.54 22.56 4.60
C CYS A 140 -8.38 23.86 5.41
N PRO A 141 -9.48 24.43 5.95
CA PRO A 141 -9.42 25.66 6.75
C PRO A 141 -8.81 25.47 8.14
N ALA A 142 -8.55 24.25 8.57
CA ALA A 142 -7.86 23.95 9.83
C ALA A 142 -6.39 24.34 9.74
N ALA A 143 -5.75 24.56 10.90
CA ALA A 143 -4.34 24.93 10.93
C ALA A 143 -3.44 23.76 10.44
N GLY A 144 -2.43 24.10 9.63
CA GLY A 144 -1.46 23.18 9.07
C GLY A 144 -1.60 23.07 7.55
N LEU A 145 -0.47 22.99 6.86
CA LEU A 145 -0.45 22.68 5.41
C LEU A 145 -0.77 21.20 5.20
N ASP A 146 -1.24 20.87 4.01
CA ASP A 146 -1.43 19.47 3.61
C ASP A 146 -0.12 18.69 3.76
N PRO A 147 -0.15 17.49 4.34
CA PRO A 147 1.05 16.69 4.65
C PRO A 147 1.59 15.97 3.39
N ILE A 148 1.96 16.74 2.36
CA ILE A 148 2.37 16.23 1.04
C ILE A 148 3.61 15.32 1.05
N HIS A 149 4.37 15.28 2.14
CA HIS A 149 5.51 14.37 2.31
C HIS A 149 5.16 13.13 3.17
N ASN A 150 3.89 12.95 3.51
CA ASN A 150 3.42 11.76 4.19
C ASN A 150 3.27 10.63 3.17
N TRP A 151 3.85 9.46 3.45
CA TRP A 151 3.75 8.29 2.57
C TRP A 151 2.33 7.84 2.29
N MET A 152 1.35 8.22 3.11
CA MET A 152 -0.06 7.90 2.89
C MET A 152 -0.79 8.94 2.02
N ASP A 153 -0.10 9.92 1.43
CA ASP A 153 -0.61 10.77 0.34
C ASP A 153 -0.21 10.15 -1.03
N TYR A 154 -0.60 10.79 -2.13
CA TYR A 154 -0.31 10.39 -3.51
C TYR A 154 0.69 11.31 -4.20
N SER A 155 1.47 12.06 -3.45
CA SER A 155 2.55 12.87 -3.99
C SER A 155 3.62 12.01 -4.66
N ASP A 156 4.33 12.58 -5.62
CA ASP A 156 5.46 11.92 -6.27
C ASP A 156 6.60 11.68 -5.27
N GLU A 157 7.34 10.60 -5.46
CA GLU A 157 8.50 10.21 -4.65
C GLU A 157 9.68 11.18 -4.80
#